data_8b4e798739da46269b9b9a7db7c984ea
#
_entry.id   8b4e798739da46269b9b9a7db7c984ea
#
_cell.length_a   1.000
_cell.length_b   1.000
_cell.length_c   1.000
_cell.angle_alpha   90.00
_cell.angle_beta   90.00
_cell.angle_gamma   90.00
#
_symmetry.space_group_name_H-M   'P 1'
#
loop_
_entity.id
_entity.type
_entity.pdbx_description
1 polymer ?
#
loop_
_entity_poly.entity_id
_entity_poly.type
_entity_poly.pdbx_seq_one_letter_code
_entity_poly.pdbx_strand_id
1 'polypeptide(L)'
;MLPPTAWPLARFKDRWRWDKDVHEEWTDSIQDDWPAVWEVIDMANRTWHPKRVQLKSGDYAYRSGMGAFLCWLGVRLMEMRRVLREDGSIYLHIDHTAHAYVKCLMDAIFGWKNFRNEIVWCYTGPSNTKRWFPRKHDTILFYTKSEKWFFNSDAVRIPYKQLNIQHRQVGGGGIGGKLTPDNVDRYRRKGKMPEDYWLEDRDGMTPVGRLKNERTGYPTQKPLALYRRVIEASSNEGDLVLDPFCGCATTPVAAEQLKRRWVGMDIWDGAKKAVQERLRDEWLLEKDASSKMMFPHEVFILTEPPVRTDDNEVAAKKLNLKIQRAQEPWQRITHRGMMNILSAAQASSGGVICAGCGRVLEREFMQLDHITPKSGRGENHIMNRILLCGPCNRRKGDTLTMPGLLKENRKKAVGWMKDESLAKLAQEAARERADWVRDNFDSEECRALIAG
;
A
#
# COMPACT_ATOMS: atom_id res chain seq x y z
N MET A 1 1.59 -11.29 -37.47
CA MET A 1 1.79 -11.89 -36.14
C MET A 1 3.28 -11.83 -35.84
N LEU A 2 3.71 -10.94 -34.96
CA LEU A 2 5.07 -10.97 -34.43
C LEU A 2 5.16 -12.16 -33.46
N PRO A 3 6.25 -12.93 -33.45
CA PRO A 3 6.44 -14.00 -32.48
C PRO A 3 6.44 -13.37 -31.08
N PRO A 4 5.89 -14.05 -30.05
CA PRO A 4 5.95 -13.56 -28.69
C PRO A 4 7.43 -13.40 -28.32
N THR A 5 7.88 -12.17 -28.17
CA THR A 5 9.18 -11.86 -27.58
C THR A 5 9.18 -12.50 -26.21
N ALA A 6 9.99 -13.54 -26.03
CA ALA A 6 10.14 -14.20 -24.75
C ALA A 6 10.53 -13.16 -23.71
N TRP A 7 9.64 -12.90 -22.77
CA TRP A 7 9.91 -12.02 -21.64
C TRP A 7 11.08 -12.61 -20.85
N PRO A 8 12.13 -11.84 -20.59
CA PRO A 8 13.28 -12.38 -19.89
C PRO A 8 12.88 -12.75 -18.45
N LEU A 9 12.78 -14.05 -18.19
CA LEU A 9 12.54 -14.64 -16.86
C LEU A 9 13.54 -14.12 -15.80
N ALA A 10 14.67 -13.60 -16.21
CA ALA A 10 15.73 -13.07 -15.36
C ALA A 10 15.34 -11.83 -14.52
N ARG A 11 14.18 -11.22 -14.78
CA ARG A 11 13.70 -10.03 -14.03
C ARG A 11 12.59 -10.32 -13.04
N PHE A 12 12.06 -11.54 -12.99
CA PHE A 12 11.06 -11.90 -12.02
C PHE A 12 11.74 -12.21 -10.68
N LYS A 13 11.45 -11.38 -9.67
CA LYS A 13 12.03 -11.51 -8.33
C LYS A 13 11.16 -12.43 -7.49
N ASP A 14 11.67 -13.63 -7.21
CA ASP A 14 11.05 -14.63 -6.36
C ASP A 14 11.72 -14.80 -4.99
N ARG A 15 12.80 -14.01 -4.74
CA ARG A 15 13.60 -14.09 -3.52
C ARG A 15 13.78 -12.72 -2.89
N TRP A 16 13.47 -12.64 -1.61
CA TRP A 16 13.50 -11.42 -0.83
C TRP A 16 14.65 -11.46 0.18
N ARG A 17 15.33 -10.34 0.34
CA ARG A 17 16.49 -10.22 1.20
C ARG A 17 16.43 -8.96 2.04
N TRP A 18 16.74 -9.09 3.32
CA TRP A 18 16.74 -7.99 4.27
C TRP A 18 17.73 -6.88 3.91
N ASP A 19 18.89 -7.22 3.41
CA ASP A 19 19.96 -6.29 3.02
C ASP A 19 19.70 -5.51 1.74
N LYS A 20 18.75 -5.96 0.92
CA LYS A 20 18.47 -5.36 -0.40
C LYS A 20 17.05 -4.82 -0.58
N ASP A 21 16.08 -5.43 0.11
CA ASP A 21 14.67 -5.27 -0.20
C ASP A 21 13.89 -4.65 0.94
N VAL A 22 14.52 -4.52 2.12
CA VAL A 22 13.92 -3.94 3.31
C VAL A 22 14.76 -2.75 3.78
N HIS A 23 14.15 -1.61 3.95
CA HIS A 23 14.78 -0.43 4.53
C HIS A 23 14.68 -0.49 6.07
N GLU A 24 15.75 -0.16 6.77
CA GLU A 24 15.77 -0.15 8.25
C GLU A 24 14.64 0.72 8.83
N GLU A 25 14.38 1.89 8.23
CA GLU A 25 13.31 2.78 8.68
C GLU A 25 11.92 2.15 8.59
N TRP A 26 11.69 1.21 7.68
CA TRP A 26 10.43 0.46 7.66
C TRP A 26 10.29 -0.43 8.88
N THR A 27 11.40 -1.08 9.25
CA THR A 27 11.45 -1.98 10.39
C THR A 27 11.12 -1.21 11.67
N ASP A 28 11.78 -0.08 11.89
CA ASP A 28 11.57 0.76 13.07
C ASP A 28 10.13 1.30 13.10
N SER A 29 9.64 1.83 11.96
CA SER A 29 8.25 2.34 11.89
C SER A 29 7.20 1.26 12.11
N ILE A 30 7.44 0.01 11.63
CA ILE A 30 6.51 -1.09 11.86
C ILE A 30 6.54 -1.52 13.34
N GLN A 31 7.71 -1.58 13.95
CA GLN A 31 7.84 -1.94 15.36
C GLN A 31 7.14 -0.93 16.27
N ASP A 32 7.34 0.35 15.99
CA ASP A 32 6.81 1.43 16.83
C ASP A 32 5.31 1.65 16.64
N ASP A 33 4.85 1.68 15.39
CA ASP A 33 3.48 2.09 15.05
C ASP A 33 2.52 0.90 14.82
N TRP A 34 3.07 -0.28 14.49
CA TRP A 34 2.30 -1.46 14.10
C TRP A 34 2.85 -2.75 14.75
N PRO A 35 2.92 -2.85 16.08
CA PRO A 35 3.54 -3.99 16.77
C PRO A 35 2.94 -5.34 16.37
N ALA A 36 1.61 -5.44 16.17
CA ALA A 36 0.98 -6.68 15.72
C ALA A 36 1.46 -7.13 14.34
N VAL A 37 1.77 -6.19 13.44
CA VAL A 37 2.36 -6.48 12.11
C VAL A 37 3.78 -6.98 12.28
N TRP A 38 4.54 -6.35 13.18
CA TRP A 38 5.90 -6.79 13.47
C TRP A 38 5.94 -8.22 14.04
N GLU A 39 5.03 -8.57 14.94
CA GLU A 39 4.94 -9.93 15.49
C GLU A 39 4.78 -11.00 14.41
N VAL A 40 3.97 -10.73 13.38
CA VAL A 40 3.81 -11.65 12.24
C VAL A 40 5.11 -11.76 11.43
N ILE A 41 5.79 -10.65 11.19
CA ILE A 41 7.07 -10.62 10.47
C ILE A 41 8.14 -11.36 11.26
N ASP A 42 8.23 -11.15 12.56
CA ASP A 42 9.22 -11.79 13.43
C ASP A 42 8.94 -13.31 13.57
N MET A 43 7.68 -13.71 13.67
CA MET A 43 7.29 -15.12 13.61
C MET A 43 7.78 -15.77 12.32
N ALA A 44 7.58 -15.15 11.16
CA ALA A 44 8.09 -15.66 9.89
C ALA A 44 9.62 -15.70 9.83
N ASN A 45 10.31 -14.74 10.44
CA ASN A 45 11.76 -14.76 10.57
C ASN A 45 12.28 -15.95 11.36
N ARG A 46 11.52 -16.38 12.37
CA ARG A 46 11.91 -17.50 13.26
C ARG A 46 11.50 -18.87 12.73
N THR A 47 10.45 -18.94 11.92
CA THR A 47 9.86 -20.22 11.47
C THR A 47 10.20 -20.60 10.04
N TRP A 48 10.50 -19.65 9.17
CA TRP A 48 10.80 -19.90 7.76
C TRP A 48 12.28 -19.81 7.46
N HIS A 49 13.01 -20.93 7.45
CA HIS A 49 14.46 -21.00 7.18
C HIS A 49 15.26 -19.89 7.90
N PRO A 50 15.20 -19.83 9.23
CA PRO A 50 15.77 -18.75 10.03
C PRO A 50 17.30 -18.70 9.91
N LYS A 51 17.83 -17.47 9.76
CA LYS A 51 19.26 -17.18 9.87
C LYS A 51 19.48 -16.23 11.03
N ARG A 52 20.36 -16.60 11.96
CA ARG A 52 20.79 -15.71 13.03
C ARG A 52 21.77 -14.69 12.46
N VAL A 53 21.47 -13.40 12.61
CA VAL A 53 22.29 -12.29 12.14
C VAL A 53 22.59 -11.33 13.29
N GLN A 54 23.75 -10.70 13.28
CA GLN A 54 24.07 -9.62 14.21
C GLN A 54 23.56 -8.30 13.63
N LEU A 55 22.84 -7.53 14.44
CA LEU A 55 22.36 -6.20 14.10
C LEU A 55 23.47 -5.15 14.31
N LYS A 56 23.29 -3.97 13.76
CA LYS A 56 24.20 -2.83 13.96
C LYS A 56 24.28 -2.39 15.44
N SER A 57 23.23 -2.62 16.21
CA SER A 57 23.21 -2.41 17.67
C SER A 57 24.11 -3.36 18.43
N GLY A 58 24.65 -4.43 17.81
CA GLY A 58 25.38 -5.50 18.46
C GLY A 58 24.52 -6.69 18.89
N ASP A 59 23.18 -6.53 18.93
CA ASP A 59 22.22 -7.58 19.26
C ASP A 59 22.11 -8.63 18.17
N TYR A 60 21.47 -9.76 18.49
CA TYR A 60 21.19 -10.80 17.53
C TYR A 60 19.68 -10.91 17.23
N ALA A 61 19.35 -11.07 15.95
CA ALA A 61 17.99 -11.34 15.51
C ALA A 61 17.93 -12.51 14.52
N TYR A 62 16.76 -13.09 14.36
CA TYR A 62 16.49 -14.01 13.26
C TYR A 62 15.99 -13.24 12.05
N ARG A 63 16.42 -13.65 10.85
CA ARG A 63 16.04 -13.08 9.57
C ARG A 63 15.75 -14.21 8.56
N SER A 64 14.73 -14.02 7.73
CA SER A 64 14.35 -14.97 6.68
C SER A 64 13.91 -14.26 5.42
N GLY A 65 13.90 -14.97 4.29
CA GLY A 65 13.34 -14.43 3.06
C GLY A 65 11.84 -14.15 3.15
N MET A 66 11.09 -14.98 3.89
CA MET A 66 9.67 -14.75 4.14
C MET A 66 9.46 -13.50 4.99
N GLY A 67 10.21 -13.31 6.06
CA GLY A 67 10.13 -12.10 6.87
C GLY A 67 10.46 -10.83 6.08
N ALA A 68 11.46 -10.88 5.19
CA ALA A 68 11.77 -9.77 4.29
C ALA A 68 10.61 -9.48 3.32
N PHE A 69 10.00 -10.52 2.75
CA PHE A 69 8.82 -10.39 1.89
C PHE A 69 7.63 -9.78 2.63
N LEU A 70 7.34 -10.25 3.84
CA LEU A 70 6.22 -9.73 4.64
C LEU A 70 6.45 -8.27 5.06
N CYS A 71 7.68 -7.89 5.40
CA CYS A 71 8.02 -6.50 5.68
C CYS A 71 7.78 -5.62 4.45
N TRP A 72 8.30 -6.05 3.29
CA TRP A 72 8.12 -5.36 2.02
C TRP A 72 6.64 -5.24 1.61
N LEU A 73 5.87 -6.31 1.74
CA LEU A 73 4.45 -6.34 1.40
C LEU A 73 3.61 -5.55 2.42
N GLY A 74 3.93 -5.69 3.72
CA GLY A 74 3.22 -5.05 4.82
C GLY A 74 3.16 -3.54 4.68
N VAL A 75 4.28 -2.91 4.36
CA VAL A 75 4.36 -1.45 4.12
C VAL A 75 3.37 -1.02 3.03
N ARG A 76 3.28 -1.80 1.95
CA ARG A 76 2.37 -1.51 0.83
C ARG A 76 0.91 -1.74 1.19
N LEU A 77 0.62 -2.81 1.91
CA LEU A 77 -0.74 -3.11 2.38
C LEU A 77 -1.25 -2.04 3.36
N MET A 78 -0.40 -1.51 4.22
CA MET A 78 -0.76 -0.41 5.12
C MET A 78 -1.09 0.86 4.33
N GLU A 79 -0.33 1.19 3.28
CA GLU A 79 -0.65 2.31 2.40
C GLU A 79 -1.92 2.06 1.57
N MET A 80 -2.12 0.85 1.05
CA MET A 80 -3.38 0.50 0.38
C MET A 80 -4.58 0.66 1.31
N ARG A 81 -4.49 0.19 2.57
CA ARG A 81 -5.54 0.39 3.57
C ARG A 81 -5.80 1.87 3.82
N ARG A 82 -4.75 2.70 3.85
CA ARG A 82 -4.90 4.14 4.04
C ARG A 82 -5.70 4.81 2.93
N VAL A 83 -5.39 4.51 1.66
CA VAL A 83 -6.04 5.13 0.50
C VAL A 83 -7.39 4.50 0.16
N LEU A 84 -7.67 3.29 0.64
CA LEU A 84 -8.93 2.61 0.43
C LEU A 84 -10.08 3.41 1.07
N ARG A 85 -11.22 3.54 0.38
CA ARG A 85 -12.44 4.15 0.93
C ARG A 85 -12.95 3.33 2.12
N GLU A 86 -13.73 3.96 3.01
CA GLU A 86 -14.29 3.27 4.19
C GLU A 86 -15.20 2.08 3.83
N ASP A 87 -15.88 2.15 2.69
CA ASP A 87 -16.72 1.08 2.13
C ASP A 87 -15.97 0.21 1.11
N GLY A 88 -14.67 0.43 0.95
CA GLY A 88 -13.84 -0.21 -0.07
C GLY A 88 -13.38 -1.62 0.31
N SER A 89 -13.05 -2.38 -0.72
CA SER A 89 -12.61 -3.78 -0.67
C SER A 89 -11.22 -3.96 -1.23
N ILE A 90 -10.48 -4.92 -0.68
CA ILE A 90 -9.17 -5.34 -1.18
C ILE A 90 -9.17 -6.85 -1.43
N TYR A 91 -8.62 -7.25 -2.55
CA TYR A 91 -8.41 -8.64 -2.94
C TYR A 91 -6.92 -8.88 -3.15
N LEU A 92 -6.33 -9.76 -2.39
CA LEU A 92 -4.91 -10.10 -2.52
C LEU A 92 -4.75 -11.53 -3.02
N HIS A 93 -4.27 -11.67 -4.25
CA HIS A 93 -4.00 -12.95 -4.89
C HIS A 93 -2.60 -13.42 -4.50
N ILE A 94 -2.50 -14.60 -3.92
CA ILE A 94 -1.25 -15.16 -3.40
C ILE A 94 -1.19 -16.67 -3.66
N ASP A 95 0.01 -17.20 -3.86
CA ASP A 95 0.25 -18.61 -3.97
C ASP A 95 0.31 -19.29 -2.59
N HIS A 96 0.30 -20.63 -2.60
CA HIS A 96 0.33 -21.46 -1.40
C HIS A 96 1.59 -21.26 -0.53
N THR A 97 2.68 -20.69 -1.06
CA THR A 97 3.97 -20.57 -0.35
C THR A 97 3.88 -19.55 0.78
N ALA A 98 3.29 -18.39 0.50
CA ALA A 98 3.21 -17.28 1.45
C ALA A 98 1.83 -17.11 2.07
N HIS A 99 0.80 -17.79 1.57
CA HIS A 99 -0.61 -17.61 1.91
C HIS A 99 -0.87 -17.51 3.42
N ALA A 100 -0.43 -18.48 4.21
CA ALA A 100 -0.70 -18.50 5.66
C ALA A 100 -0.11 -17.28 6.39
N TYR A 101 1.11 -16.89 6.07
CA TYR A 101 1.76 -15.72 6.67
C TYR A 101 1.11 -14.42 6.21
N VAL A 102 0.74 -14.35 4.94
CA VAL A 102 0.07 -13.17 4.38
C VAL A 102 -1.34 -13.00 4.96
N LYS A 103 -2.05 -14.10 5.23
CA LYS A 103 -3.34 -14.06 5.94
C LYS A 103 -3.18 -13.43 7.33
N CYS A 104 -2.19 -13.87 8.12
CA CYS A 104 -1.90 -13.29 9.42
C CYS A 104 -1.50 -11.80 9.31
N LEU A 105 -0.71 -11.45 8.30
CA LEU A 105 -0.31 -10.07 8.03
C LEU A 105 -1.53 -9.19 7.72
N MET A 106 -2.45 -9.66 6.89
CA MET A 106 -3.66 -8.93 6.57
C MET A 106 -4.61 -8.80 7.77
N ASP A 107 -4.69 -9.82 8.62
CA ASP A 107 -5.44 -9.72 9.90
C ASP A 107 -4.87 -8.64 10.80
N ALA A 108 -3.54 -8.53 10.90
CA ALA A 108 -2.89 -7.50 11.69
C ALA A 108 -3.09 -6.08 11.12
N ILE A 109 -3.17 -5.95 9.78
CA ILE A 109 -3.32 -4.65 9.11
C ILE A 109 -4.79 -4.23 9.00
N PHE A 110 -5.67 -5.08 8.48
CA PHE A 110 -7.08 -4.76 8.21
C PHE A 110 -8.00 -5.09 9.38
N GLY A 111 -7.56 -5.94 10.28
CA GLY A 111 -8.37 -6.50 11.37
C GLY A 111 -9.10 -7.78 10.93
N TRP A 112 -9.05 -8.83 11.76
CA TRP A 112 -9.68 -10.12 11.48
C TRP A 112 -11.21 -10.03 11.25
N LYS A 113 -11.90 -9.08 11.87
CA LYS A 113 -13.34 -8.82 11.67
C LYS A 113 -13.68 -8.35 10.26
N ASN A 114 -12.72 -7.81 9.54
CA ASN A 114 -12.87 -7.32 8.17
C ASN A 114 -12.50 -8.35 7.11
N PHE A 115 -12.12 -9.56 7.52
CA PHE A 115 -11.96 -10.70 6.65
C PHE A 115 -13.33 -11.17 6.15
N ARG A 116 -13.47 -11.35 4.84
CA ARG A 116 -14.74 -11.78 4.21
C ARG A 116 -14.66 -13.19 3.70
N ASN A 117 -13.69 -13.48 2.81
CA ASN A 117 -13.50 -14.82 2.25
C ASN A 117 -12.02 -15.12 1.99
N GLU A 118 -11.72 -16.38 2.06
CA GLU A 118 -10.61 -17.03 1.40
C GLU A 118 -11.14 -17.69 0.14
N ILE A 119 -10.90 -17.08 -1.02
CA ILE A 119 -11.38 -17.58 -2.29
C ILE A 119 -10.30 -18.48 -2.88
N VAL A 120 -10.63 -19.73 -3.16
CA VAL A 120 -9.70 -20.71 -3.72
C VAL A 120 -9.95 -20.84 -5.22
N TRP A 121 -9.02 -20.35 -6.05
CA TRP A 121 -9.08 -20.54 -7.48
C TRP A 121 -8.38 -21.83 -7.88
N CYS A 122 -9.16 -22.82 -8.30
CA CYS A 122 -8.69 -24.15 -8.68
C CYS A 122 -8.52 -24.25 -10.19
N TYR A 123 -7.41 -24.83 -10.59
CA TYR A 123 -7.09 -25.09 -11.99
C TYR A 123 -6.44 -26.47 -12.18
N THR A 124 -6.51 -27.00 -13.39
CA THR A 124 -5.93 -28.30 -13.75
C THR A 124 -4.61 -28.12 -14.48
N GLY A 125 -3.88 -29.19 -14.68
CA GLY A 125 -2.65 -29.21 -15.46
C GLY A 125 -1.77 -30.41 -15.13
N PRO A 126 -0.81 -30.74 -15.98
CA PRO A 126 0.10 -31.87 -15.76
C PRO A 126 0.94 -31.65 -14.49
N SER A 127 1.29 -32.74 -13.85
CA SER A 127 2.19 -32.75 -12.69
C SER A 127 2.94 -34.08 -12.63
N ASN A 128 4.22 -33.97 -12.30
CA ASN A 128 5.10 -35.14 -12.12
C ASN A 128 5.34 -35.52 -10.66
N THR A 129 4.54 -34.97 -9.72
CA THR A 129 4.70 -35.30 -8.30
C THR A 129 4.30 -36.74 -8.02
N LYS A 130 5.13 -37.47 -7.22
CA LYS A 130 4.88 -38.84 -6.81
C LYS A 130 4.75 -39.03 -5.29
N ARG A 131 5.04 -37.97 -4.53
CA ARG A 131 5.16 -38.04 -3.06
C ARG A 131 4.17 -37.15 -2.32
N TRP A 132 3.44 -36.29 -3.04
CA TRP A 132 2.41 -35.37 -2.51
C TRP A 132 1.38 -35.05 -3.60
N PHE A 133 0.23 -34.51 -3.21
CA PHE A 133 -0.79 -34.04 -4.15
C PHE A 133 -0.30 -32.82 -4.94
N PRO A 134 -0.56 -32.78 -6.27
CA PRO A 134 -0.26 -31.59 -7.07
C PRO A 134 -0.92 -30.33 -6.53
N ARG A 135 -0.17 -29.28 -6.36
CA ARG A 135 -0.68 -27.96 -5.96
C ARG A 135 -1.27 -27.28 -7.18
N LYS A 136 -2.60 -27.23 -7.26
CA LYS A 136 -3.36 -26.73 -8.41
C LYS A 136 -4.41 -25.72 -7.99
N HIS A 137 -4.02 -24.80 -7.11
CA HIS A 137 -4.83 -23.66 -6.72
C HIS A 137 -3.96 -22.49 -6.29
N ASP A 138 -4.49 -21.32 -6.45
CA ASP A 138 -4.04 -20.10 -5.80
C ASP A 138 -5.16 -19.60 -4.89
N THR A 139 -4.81 -18.73 -3.94
CA THR A 139 -5.76 -18.18 -2.98
C THR A 139 -5.90 -16.68 -3.20
N ILE A 140 -7.11 -16.17 -3.05
CA ILE A 140 -7.42 -14.74 -3.05
C ILE A 140 -8.03 -14.38 -1.71
N LEU A 141 -7.33 -13.57 -0.93
CA LEU A 141 -7.80 -13.07 0.36
C LEU A 141 -8.66 -11.84 0.15
N PHE A 142 -9.91 -11.91 0.56
CA PHE A 142 -10.87 -10.81 0.46
C PHE A 142 -11.06 -10.15 1.82
N TYR A 143 -10.70 -8.87 1.89
CA TYR A 143 -10.90 -8.01 3.06
C TYR A 143 -11.65 -6.74 2.68
N THR A 144 -12.24 -6.10 3.67
CA THR A 144 -12.83 -4.76 3.56
C THR A 144 -12.14 -3.80 4.51
N LYS A 145 -12.24 -2.49 4.28
CA LYS A 145 -11.67 -1.50 5.19
C LYS A 145 -12.43 -1.42 6.50
N SER A 146 -13.75 -1.57 6.45
CA SER A 146 -14.64 -1.51 7.60
C SER A 146 -15.74 -2.58 7.53
N GLU A 147 -16.61 -2.61 8.55
CA GLU A 147 -17.78 -3.48 8.57
C GLU A 147 -18.90 -3.02 7.62
N LYS A 148 -18.81 -1.81 7.08
CA LYS A 148 -19.74 -1.28 6.07
C LYS A 148 -19.04 -1.29 4.71
N TRP A 149 -19.38 -2.23 3.86
CA TRP A 149 -18.75 -2.35 2.55
C TRP A 149 -19.78 -2.52 1.44
N PHE A 150 -19.39 -2.14 0.23
CA PHE A 150 -20.18 -2.39 -0.97
C PHE A 150 -19.92 -3.80 -1.50
N PHE A 151 -20.99 -4.53 -1.82
CA PHE A 151 -20.92 -5.83 -2.49
C PHE A 151 -22.12 -6.04 -3.39
N ASN A 152 -21.89 -6.12 -4.71
CA ASN A 152 -22.92 -6.36 -5.72
C ASN A 152 -23.11 -7.86 -5.96
N SER A 153 -23.95 -8.47 -5.14
CA SER A 153 -24.23 -9.91 -5.25
C SER A 153 -24.93 -10.32 -6.56
N ASP A 154 -25.68 -9.42 -7.16
CA ASP A 154 -26.44 -9.76 -8.39
C ASP A 154 -25.54 -9.74 -9.64
N ALA A 155 -24.49 -8.91 -9.67
CA ALA A 155 -23.55 -8.85 -10.78
C ALA A 155 -22.70 -10.13 -10.95
N VAL A 156 -22.48 -10.86 -9.85
CA VAL A 156 -21.58 -12.04 -9.85
C VAL A 156 -22.30 -13.37 -9.82
N ARG A 157 -23.62 -13.38 -9.99
CA ARG A 157 -24.38 -14.64 -9.99
C ARG A 157 -24.01 -15.52 -11.17
N ILE A 158 -23.98 -16.81 -10.90
CA ILE A 158 -23.75 -17.86 -11.91
C ILE A 158 -25.02 -18.68 -12.14
N PRO A 159 -25.23 -19.23 -13.35
CA PRO A 159 -26.36 -20.10 -13.63
C PRO A 159 -26.37 -21.35 -12.74
N TYR A 160 -27.54 -21.81 -12.37
CA TYR A 160 -27.66 -23.15 -11.80
C TYR A 160 -27.38 -24.21 -12.87
N LYS A 161 -26.41 -25.09 -12.67
CA LYS A 161 -26.15 -26.21 -13.60
C LYS A 161 -27.28 -27.25 -13.60
N GLN A 162 -27.84 -27.52 -12.42
CA GLN A 162 -29.05 -28.37 -12.25
C GLN A 162 -29.80 -27.89 -11.00
N LEU A 163 -31.06 -27.51 -11.14
CA LEU A 163 -32.01 -27.43 -10.04
C LEU A 163 -32.70 -28.77 -9.91
N ASN A 164 -32.14 -29.67 -9.08
CA ASN A 164 -32.75 -30.94 -8.81
C ASN A 164 -33.81 -30.78 -7.70
N ILE A 165 -35.08 -30.72 -8.11
CA ILE A 165 -36.21 -30.48 -7.23
C ILE A 165 -36.35 -31.64 -6.21
N GLN A 166 -35.90 -32.85 -6.56
CA GLN A 166 -36.05 -34.02 -5.73
C GLN A 166 -35.11 -34.08 -4.53
N HIS A 167 -33.91 -33.49 -4.61
CA HIS A 167 -32.92 -33.52 -3.53
C HIS A 167 -33.19 -32.57 -2.36
N ARG A 168 -34.09 -31.58 -2.50
CA ARG A 168 -34.44 -30.68 -1.38
C ARG A 168 -35.57 -31.15 -0.48
N GLN A 169 -36.18 -32.27 -0.79
CA GLN A 169 -37.21 -32.90 0.07
C GLN A 169 -36.66 -33.79 1.20
N VAL A 170 -35.37 -34.10 1.18
CA VAL A 170 -34.73 -35.00 2.15
C VAL A 170 -33.56 -34.25 2.83
N GLY A 171 -33.84 -33.48 3.85
CA GLY A 171 -32.80 -32.89 4.66
C GLY A 171 -33.27 -31.66 5.40
N GLY A 172 -33.59 -31.83 6.67
CA GLY A 172 -34.08 -30.77 7.53
C GLY A 172 -33.10 -29.58 7.69
N GLY A 173 -33.63 -28.39 7.83
CA GLY A 173 -32.92 -27.25 8.35
C GLY A 173 -32.50 -26.14 7.36
N GLY A 174 -33.03 -26.09 6.16
CA GLY A 174 -32.85 -24.97 5.25
C GLY A 174 -34.07 -24.04 5.22
N ILE A 175 -33.86 -22.73 5.28
CA ILE A 175 -34.87 -21.70 4.97
C ILE A 175 -35.32 -21.90 3.52
N GLY A 176 -36.28 -22.76 3.26
CA GLY A 176 -36.72 -23.07 1.94
C GLY A 176 -38.17 -23.54 1.93
N GLY A 177 -39.09 -22.63 1.59
CA GLY A 177 -40.43 -22.99 1.24
C GLY A 177 -40.44 -24.02 0.08
N LYS A 178 -41.55 -24.77 -0.10
CA LYS A 178 -41.77 -25.72 -1.20
C LYS A 178 -41.33 -25.09 -2.53
N LEU A 179 -40.44 -25.73 -3.26
CA LEU A 179 -40.13 -25.33 -4.63
C LEU A 179 -41.37 -25.55 -5.52
N THR A 180 -42.05 -24.47 -5.87
CA THR A 180 -43.06 -24.46 -6.90
C THR A 180 -42.43 -24.28 -8.28
N PRO A 181 -43.06 -24.65 -9.39
CA PRO A 181 -42.56 -24.38 -10.72
C PRO A 181 -42.16 -22.91 -10.93
N ASP A 182 -42.98 -21.96 -10.46
CA ASP A 182 -42.71 -20.54 -10.54
C ASP A 182 -41.47 -20.11 -9.76
N ASN A 183 -41.25 -20.69 -8.58
CA ASN A 183 -40.06 -20.47 -7.80
C ASN A 183 -38.80 -21.03 -8.48
N VAL A 184 -38.91 -22.20 -9.14
CA VAL A 184 -37.82 -22.80 -9.88
C VAL A 184 -37.39 -21.91 -11.05
N ASP A 185 -38.34 -21.38 -11.81
CA ASP A 185 -38.04 -20.49 -12.95
C ASP A 185 -37.46 -19.15 -12.49
N ARG A 186 -37.92 -18.63 -11.36
CA ARG A 186 -37.32 -17.45 -10.74
C ARG A 186 -35.87 -17.72 -10.33
N TYR A 187 -35.58 -18.84 -9.68
CA TYR A 187 -34.21 -19.23 -9.28
C TYR A 187 -33.33 -19.48 -10.51
N ARG A 188 -33.82 -20.12 -11.55
CA ARG A 188 -33.09 -20.32 -12.80
C ARG A 188 -32.71 -18.99 -13.46
N ARG A 189 -33.64 -18.04 -13.54
CA ARG A 189 -33.38 -16.70 -14.11
C ARG A 189 -32.43 -15.90 -13.26
N LYS A 190 -32.59 -15.92 -11.94
CA LYS A 190 -31.76 -15.13 -11.02
C LYS A 190 -30.35 -15.71 -10.85
N GLY A 191 -30.16 -17.02 -11.03
CA GLY A 191 -28.90 -17.69 -10.73
C GLY A 191 -28.59 -17.78 -9.24
N LYS A 192 -27.45 -18.32 -8.88
CA LYS A 192 -26.94 -18.44 -7.49
C LYS A 192 -25.67 -17.62 -7.28
N MET A 193 -25.41 -17.27 -6.04
CA MET A 193 -24.06 -16.77 -5.65
C MET A 193 -23.04 -17.88 -5.91
N PRO A 194 -21.89 -17.57 -6.51
CA PRO A 194 -20.77 -18.49 -6.55
C PRO A 194 -20.28 -18.79 -5.14
N GLU A 195 -19.82 -19.99 -4.93
CA GLU A 195 -19.08 -20.36 -3.75
C GLU A 195 -17.69 -19.70 -3.74
N ASP A 196 -16.99 -19.76 -2.62
CA ASP A 196 -15.62 -19.24 -2.46
C ASP A 196 -14.53 -20.17 -3.01
N TYR A 197 -14.89 -21.23 -3.70
CA TYR A 197 -13.99 -22.01 -4.54
C TYR A 197 -14.39 -21.86 -6.02
N TRP A 198 -13.47 -21.33 -6.81
CA TRP A 198 -13.71 -21.03 -8.22
C TRP A 198 -13.02 -22.05 -9.10
N LEU A 199 -13.80 -22.69 -9.94
CA LEU A 199 -13.35 -23.79 -10.78
C LEU A 199 -13.19 -23.31 -12.22
N GLU A 200 -12.15 -23.80 -12.87
CA GLU A 200 -11.85 -23.51 -14.26
C GLU A 200 -13.05 -23.71 -15.19
N ASP A 201 -13.65 -24.89 -15.18
CA ASP A 201 -14.73 -25.25 -16.11
C ASP A 201 -16.09 -24.66 -15.72
N ARG A 202 -16.35 -24.53 -14.42
CA ARG A 202 -17.64 -24.04 -13.93
C ARG A 202 -17.75 -22.53 -14.02
N ASP A 203 -16.66 -21.84 -13.72
CA ASP A 203 -16.66 -20.38 -13.53
C ASP A 203 -16.01 -19.63 -14.70
N GLY A 204 -15.57 -20.34 -15.74
CA GLY A 204 -14.92 -19.76 -16.89
C GLY A 204 -13.54 -19.16 -16.61
N MET A 205 -12.90 -19.60 -15.53
CA MET A 205 -11.63 -19.04 -15.05
C MET A 205 -10.43 -19.89 -15.46
N THR A 206 -10.37 -20.21 -16.75
CA THR A 206 -9.30 -21.00 -17.35
C THR A 206 -7.96 -20.27 -17.23
N PRO A 207 -6.88 -20.95 -16.77
CA PRO A 207 -5.55 -20.35 -16.75
C PRO A 207 -5.11 -19.85 -18.11
N VAL A 208 -4.51 -18.66 -18.14
CA VAL A 208 -4.13 -17.93 -19.36
C VAL A 208 -3.21 -18.76 -20.29
N GLY A 209 -2.40 -19.65 -19.75
CA GLY A 209 -1.57 -20.55 -20.55
C GLY A 209 -2.33 -21.36 -21.60
N ARG A 210 -3.66 -21.56 -21.41
CA ARG A 210 -4.58 -22.25 -22.33
C ARG A 210 -5.49 -21.30 -23.12
N LEU A 211 -5.46 -20.01 -22.85
CA LEU A 211 -6.25 -18.98 -23.54
C LEU A 211 -5.37 -18.28 -24.58
N LYS A 212 -5.42 -18.77 -25.84
CA LYS A 212 -4.58 -18.25 -26.92
C LYS A 212 -4.75 -16.74 -27.16
N ASN A 213 -5.98 -16.25 -27.08
CA ASN A 213 -6.33 -14.86 -27.41
C ASN A 213 -6.01 -13.89 -26.26
N GLU A 214 -5.89 -14.36 -25.03
CA GLU A 214 -5.64 -13.52 -23.87
C GLU A 214 -4.14 -13.52 -23.45
N ARG A 215 -3.38 -14.49 -23.94
CA ARG A 215 -2.00 -14.73 -23.51
C ARG A 215 -1.05 -13.65 -24.03
N THR A 216 -0.41 -12.90 -23.10
CA THR A 216 0.64 -11.92 -23.43
C THR A 216 2.06 -12.52 -23.37
N GLY A 217 2.22 -13.70 -22.78
CA GLY A 217 3.54 -14.29 -22.47
C GLY A 217 4.13 -13.85 -21.13
N TYR A 218 3.46 -12.97 -20.39
CA TYR A 218 3.88 -12.60 -19.04
C TYR A 218 3.76 -13.80 -18.08
N PRO A 219 4.81 -14.13 -17.31
CA PRO A 219 4.88 -15.42 -16.58
C PRO A 219 3.78 -15.64 -15.54
N THR A 220 3.30 -14.56 -14.91
CA THR A 220 2.31 -14.61 -13.82
C THR A 220 0.97 -14.02 -14.21
N GLN A 221 0.71 -13.87 -15.49
CA GLN A 221 -0.56 -13.36 -16.00
C GLN A 221 -1.73 -14.19 -15.49
N LYS A 222 -2.77 -13.51 -15.00
CA LYS A 222 -4.01 -14.09 -14.53
C LYS A 222 -5.14 -13.88 -15.54
N PRO A 223 -6.18 -14.74 -15.59
CA PRO A 223 -7.29 -14.60 -16.53
C PRO A 223 -8.15 -13.37 -16.22
N LEU A 224 -8.62 -12.68 -17.25
CA LEU A 224 -9.52 -11.52 -17.14
C LEU A 224 -10.81 -11.86 -16.39
N ALA A 225 -11.37 -13.04 -16.62
CA ALA A 225 -12.62 -13.48 -15.98
C ALA A 225 -12.54 -13.44 -14.44
N LEU A 226 -11.37 -13.75 -13.87
CA LEU A 226 -11.14 -13.70 -12.43
C LEU A 226 -11.19 -12.28 -11.91
N TYR A 227 -10.48 -11.35 -12.57
CA TYR A 227 -10.43 -9.95 -12.16
C TYR A 227 -11.74 -9.22 -12.42
N ARG A 228 -12.43 -9.54 -13.52
CA ARG A 228 -13.78 -9.01 -13.78
C ARG A 228 -14.73 -9.34 -12.64
N ARG A 229 -14.76 -10.59 -12.18
CA ARG A 229 -15.64 -11.01 -11.08
C ARG A 229 -15.38 -10.22 -9.80
N VAL A 230 -14.12 -10.02 -9.38
CA VAL A 230 -13.83 -9.26 -8.17
C VAL A 230 -14.16 -7.78 -8.31
N ILE A 231 -13.93 -7.19 -9.48
CA ILE A 231 -14.28 -5.79 -9.77
C ILE A 231 -15.79 -5.59 -9.78
N GLU A 232 -16.53 -6.46 -10.45
CA GLU A 232 -18.02 -6.43 -10.50
C GLU A 232 -18.63 -6.60 -9.11
N ALA A 233 -18.05 -7.49 -8.28
CA ALA A 233 -18.52 -7.72 -6.91
C ALA A 233 -18.39 -6.49 -6.02
N SER A 234 -17.32 -5.70 -6.16
CA SER A 234 -16.93 -4.71 -5.17
C SER A 234 -16.80 -3.28 -5.68
N SER A 235 -17.35 -2.99 -6.85
CA SER A 235 -17.38 -1.63 -7.41
C SER A 235 -18.59 -1.40 -8.32
N ASN A 236 -18.93 -0.13 -8.53
CA ASN A 236 -19.88 0.34 -9.53
C ASN A 236 -19.15 0.93 -10.74
N GLU A 237 -19.88 1.13 -11.86
CA GLU A 237 -19.37 1.91 -12.98
C GLU A 237 -18.90 3.30 -12.51
N GLY A 238 -17.72 3.74 -12.99
CA GLY A 238 -17.10 5.00 -12.59
C GLY A 238 -16.29 4.97 -11.30
N ASP A 239 -16.37 3.91 -10.48
CA ASP A 239 -15.51 3.75 -9.30
C ASP A 239 -14.04 3.57 -9.70
N LEU A 240 -13.13 3.84 -8.75
CA LEU A 240 -11.69 3.74 -8.97
C LEU A 240 -11.15 2.40 -8.49
N VAL A 241 -10.49 1.68 -9.38
CA VAL A 241 -9.77 0.43 -9.11
C VAL A 241 -8.27 0.70 -9.07
N LEU A 242 -7.60 0.32 -7.99
CA LEU A 242 -6.15 0.46 -7.82
C LEU A 242 -5.48 -0.92 -7.88
N ASP A 243 -4.49 -1.07 -8.77
CA ASP A 243 -3.60 -2.22 -8.79
C ASP A 243 -2.13 -1.77 -8.71
N PRO A 244 -1.50 -1.85 -7.51
CA PRO A 244 -0.12 -1.43 -7.33
C PRO A 244 0.91 -2.46 -7.80
N PHE A 245 0.47 -3.56 -8.43
CA PHE A 245 1.30 -4.62 -8.99
C PHE A 245 0.75 -5.05 -10.36
N CYS A 246 0.39 -4.09 -11.20
CA CYS A 246 -0.44 -4.31 -12.39
C CYS A 246 0.21 -5.14 -13.51
N GLY A 247 1.54 -5.33 -13.47
CA GLY A 247 2.28 -6.22 -14.37
C GLY A 247 1.90 -6.02 -15.84
N CYS A 248 1.27 -7.05 -16.40
CA CYS A 248 0.79 -7.06 -17.78
C CYS A 248 -0.63 -6.52 -17.97
N ALA A 249 -1.12 -5.66 -17.09
CA ALA A 249 -2.39 -4.92 -17.21
C ALA A 249 -3.68 -5.75 -17.13
N THR A 250 -3.73 -6.87 -16.44
CA THR A 250 -4.99 -7.64 -16.32
C THR A 250 -6.08 -6.84 -15.61
N THR A 251 -5.73 -6.17 -14.48
CA THR A 251 -6.69 -5.30 -13.77
C THR A 251 -7.09 -4.06 -14.55
N PRO A 252 -6.17 -3.27 -15.16
CA PRO A 252 -6.54 -2.17 -16.03
C PRO A 252 -7.52 -2.54 -17.13
N VAL A 253 -7.24 -3.63 -17.87
CA VAL A 253 -8.12 -4.09 -18.96
C VAL A 253 -9.49 -4.52 -18.41
N ALA A 254 -9.54 -5.29 -17.33
CA ALA A 254 -10.80 -5.69 -16.73
C ALA A 254 -11.62 -4.50 -16.24
N ALA A 255 -10.97 -3.50 -15.63
CA ALA A 255 -11.61 -2.28 -15.16
C ALA A 255 -12.17 -1.44 -16.33
N GLU A 256 -11.39 -1.31 -17.42
CA GLU A 256 -11.82 -0.61 -18.63
C GLU A 256 -13.05 -1.26 -19.26
N GLN A 257 -13.04 -2.58 -19.48
CA GLN A 257 -14.18 -3.33 -20.01
C GLN A 257 -15.44 -3.16 -19.15
N LEU A 258 -15.27 -2.95 -17.85
CA LEU A 258 -16.36 -2.77 -16.91
C LEU A 258 -16.70 -1.29 -16.65
N LYS A 259 -16.10 -0.35 -17.39
CA LYS A 259 -16.30 1.10 -17.25
C LYS A 259 -15.94 1.63 -15.84
N ARG A 260 -14.88 1.09 -15.24
CA ARG A 260 -14.30 1.60 -14.02
C ARG A 260 -13.07 2.43 -14.36
N ARG A 261 -12.84 3.50 -13.58
CA ARG A 261 -11.54 4.19 -13.62
C ARG A 261 -10.49 3.31 -12.96
N TRP A 262 -9.26 3.44 -13.37
CA TRP A 262 -8.19 2.62 -12.82
C TRP A 262 -6.88 3.38 -12.64
N VAL A 263 -6.08 2.92 -11.70
CA VAL A 263 -4.69 3.31 -11.49
C VAL A 263 -3.87 2.03 -11.40
N GLY A 264 -2.92 1.85 -12.31
CA GLY A 264 -1.97 0.75 -12.29
C GLY A 264 -0.58 1.25 -11.91
N MET A 265 0.15 0.51 -11.09
CA MET A 265 1.54 0.78 -10.75
C MET A 265 2.35 -0.49 -10.95
N ASP A 266 3.59 -0.36 -11.38
CA ASP A 266 4.56 -1.46 -11.42
C ASP A 266 5.98 -0.91 -11.40
N ILE A 267 6.92 -1.69 -10.88
CA ILE A 267 8.35 -1.38 -10.90
C ILE A 267 9.05 -1.91 -12.16
N TRP A 268 8.33 -2.72 -12.94
CA TRP A 268 8.87 -3.31 -14.15
C TRP A 268 8.79 -2.34 -15.32
N ASP A 269 9.91 -1.99 -15.93
CA ASP A 269 9.99 -1.03 -17.03
C ASP A 269 9.12 -1.39 -18.25
N GLY A 270 8.87 -2.67 -18.45
CA GLY A 270 8.01 -3.17 -19.54
C GLY A 270 6.51 -3.04 -19.28
N ALA A 271 6.08 -2.74 -18.04
CA ALA A 271 4.67 -2.62 -17.68
C ALA A 271 3.95 -1.55 -18.51
N LYS A 272 4.59 -0.38 -18.70
CA LYS A 272 4.07 0.70 -19.54
C LYS A 272 3.68 0.20 -20.93
N LYS A 273 4.61 -0.51 -21.60
CA LYS A 273 4.39 -1.04 -22.95
C LYS A 273 3.29 -2.10 -22.96
N ALA A 274 3.30 -3.01 -21.99
CA ALA A 274 2.29 -4.06 -21.86
C ALA A 274 0.88 -3.49 -21.67
N VAL A 275 0.73 -2.48 -20.79
CA VAL A 275 -0.54 -1.77 -20.57
C VAL A 275 -1.02 -1.11 -21.86
N GLN A 276 -0.15 -0.36 -22.56
CA GLN A 276 -0.52 0.33 -23.79
C GLN A 276 -0.92 -0.62 -24.92
N GLU A 277 -0.19 -1.73 -25.09
CA GLU A 277 -0.50 -2.72 -26.12
C GLU A 277 -1.84 -3.43 -25.84
N ARG A 278 -2.06 -3.88 -24.61
CA ARG A 278 -3.31 -4.56 -24.26
C ARG A 278 -4.52 -3.65 -24.36
N LEU A 279 -4.46 -2.44 -23.88
CA LEU A 279 -5.58 -1.48 -24.00
C LEU A 279 -5.83 -1.15 -25.48
N ARG A 280 -4.79 -1.00 -26.30
CA ARG A 280 -4.95 -0.79 -27.73
C ARG A 280 -5.66 -1.95 -28.41
N ASP A 281 -5.29 -3.18 -28.07
CA ASP A 281 -5.90 -4.37 -28.63
C ASP A 281 -7.38 -4.48 -28.23
N GLU A 282 -7.73 -4.19 -26.98
CA GLU A 282 -9.12 -4.12 -26.50
C GLU A 282 -9.93 -3.02 -27.23
N TRP A 283 -9.37 -1.83 -27.39
CA TRP A 283 -10.01 -0.74 -28.12
C TRP A 283 -10.11 -1.01 -29.64
N LEU A 284 -9.22 -1.84 -30.19
CA LEU A 284 -9.26 -2.24 -31.59
C LEU A 284 -10.29 -3.32 -31.87
N LEU A 285 -10.60 -4.16 -30.89
CA LEU A 285 -11.64 -5.19 -31.00
C LEU A 285 -13.05 -4.58 -31.01
N GLU A 286 -13.26 -3.38 -30.48
CA GLU A 286 -14.51 -2.59 -30.61
C GLU A 286 -14.65 -1.86 -31.95
N LYS A 287 -13.78 -2.12 -32.93
CA LYS A 287 -13.86 -1.55 -34.29
C LYS A 287 -14.94 -2.20 -35.16
N ASP A 288 -16.15 -2.23 -34.70
CA ASP A 288 -17.27 -2.16 -35.64
C ASP A 288 -17.51 -0.68 -36.00
N ALA A 289 -17.39 -0.38 -37.25
CA ALA A 289 -17.25 0.96 -37.84
C ALA A 289 -18.43 1.93 -37.63
N SER A 290 -19.34 1.63 -36.72
CA SER A 290 -20.52 2.46 -36.41
C SER A 290 -20.58 2.95 -34.94
N SER A 291 -19.76 2.43 -34.04
CA SER A 291 -19.69 2.95 -32.67
C SER A 291 -18.55 3.95 -32.54
N LYS A 292 -18.88 5.24 -32.57
CA LYS A 292 -18.01 6.29 -32.04
C LYS A 292 -17.56 5.87 -30.66
N MET A 293 -16.24 5.77 -30.44
CA MET A 293 -15.62 5.59 -29.13
C MET A 293 -16.36 6.48 -28.12
N MET A 294 -17.09 5.86 -27.19
CA MET A 294 -17.94 6.58 -26.24
C MET A 294 -17.11 7.22 -25.11
N PHE A 295 -15.83 6.90 -25.01
CA PHE A 295 -14.91 7.49 -24.03
C PHE A 295 -13.51 7.66 -24.62
N PRO A 296 -13.07 8.88 -24.91
CA PRO A 296 -11.65 9.15 -25.11
C PRO A 296 -10.99 9.10 -23.72
N HIS A 297 -10.61 7.91 -23.25
CA HIS A 297 -9.84 7.80 -22.04
C HIS A 297 -8.40 8.18 -22.32
N GLU A 298 -7.98 9.32 -21.82
CA GLU A 298 -6.57 9.67 -21.78
C GLU A 298 -5.88 8.81 -20.73
N VAL A 299 -4.94 7.96 -21.16
CA VAL A 299 -4.08 7.21 -20.26
C VAL A 299 -2.88 8.09 -19.91
N PHE A 300 -2.87 8.60 -18.69
CA PHE A 300 -1.74 9.34 -18.16
C PHE A 300 -0.68 8.39 -17.64
N ILE A 301 0.56 8.58 -18.10
CA ILE A 301 1.71 7.79 -17.65
C ILE A 301 2.61 8.71 -16.85
N LEU A 302 2.70 8.43 -15.55
CA LEU A 302 3.59 9.13 -14.64
C LEU A 302 4.85 8.29 -14.43
N THR A 303 6.01 8.86 -14.68
CA THR A 303 7.32 8.24 -14.43
C THR A 303 7.86 8.59 -13.04
N GLU A 304 7.29 9.62 -12.42
CA GLU A 304 7.62 10.05 -11.06
C GLU A 304 6.37 10.03 -10.17
N PRO A 305 6.54 9.77 -8.87
CA PRO A 305 5.41 9.81 -7.95
C PRO A 305 4.83 11.23 -7.88
N PRO A 306 3.50 11.36 -7.81
CA PRO A 306 2.86 12.66 -7.68
C PRO A 306 3.27 13.35 -6.38
N VAL A 307 3.44 14.68 -6.46
CA VAL A 307 3.71 15.50 -5.27
C VAL A 307 2.47 15.50 -4.38
N ARG A 308 2.69 15.31 -3.08
CA ARG A 308 1.63 15.37 -2.09
C ARG A 308 1.12 16.80 -1.93
N THR A 309 -0.21 16.99 -1.98
CA THR A 309 -0.88 18.30 -1.88
C THR A 309 -1.76 18.47 -0.63
N ASP A 310 -1.80 17.47 0.27
CA ASP A 310 -2.63 17.51 1.49
C ASP A 310 -1.86 18.16 2.67
N ASP A 311 -2.00 19.47 2.85
CA ASP A 311 -1.48 20.22 4.01
C ASP A 311 -2.48 20.19 5.17
N ASN A 312 -2.60 19.05 5.83
CA ASN A 312 -3.45 18.92 7.02
C ASN A 312 -2.71 19.37 8.29
N GLU A 313 -3.41 20.04 9.21
CA GLU A 313 -2.89 20.43 10.54
C GLU A 313 -2.46 19.22 11.38
N VAL A 314 -3.11 18.09 11.16
CA VAL A 314 -2.78 16.80 11.76
C VAL A 314 -2.18 15.91 10.68
N ALA A 315 -0.97 15.42 10.93
CA ALA A 315 -0.34 14.46 10.04
C ALA A 315 -1.12 13.13 10.10
N ALA A 316 -1.55 12.62 8.96
CA ALA A 316 -2.09 11.28 8.91
C ALA A 316 -0.99 10.28 9.29
N LYS A 317 -1.32 9.25 10.09
CA LYS A 317 -0.39 8.14 10.36
C LYS A 317 -0.04 7.47 9.03
N LYS A 318 1.17 7.65 8.58
CA LYS A 318 1.67 7.15 7.28
C LYS A 318 3.05 6.57 7.50
N LEU A 319 3.31 5.45 6.87
CA LEU A 319 4.65 4.90 6.83
C LEU A 319 5.58 5.78 5.99
N ASN A 320 6.78 6.03 6.50
CA ASN A 320 7.84 6.67 5.74
C ASN A 320 8.38 5.69 4.70
N LEU A 321 7.79 5.69 3.52
CA LEU A 321 8.33 4.94 2.39
C LEU A 321 9.43 5.78 1.75
N LYS A 322 10.69 5.39 1.91
CA LYS A 322 11.78 5.99 1.14
C LYS A 322 11.54 5.73 -0.34
N ILE A 323 11.35 6.79 -1.08
CA ILE A 323 11.61 6.79 -2.51
C ILE A 323 13.13 6.68 -2.63
N GLN A 324 13.64 5.68 -3.34
CA GLN A 324 15.07 5.58 -3.68
C GLN A 324 15.42 6.73 -4.63
N ARG A 325 15.66 7.90 -4.08
CA ARG A 325 16.41 8.95 -4.77
C ARG A 325 17.90 8.70 -4.51
N ALA A 326 18.75 9.08 -5.46
CA ALA A 326 20.19 9.14 -5.23
C ALA A 326 20.46 9.81 -3.88
N GLN A 327 21.31 9.21 -3.04
CA GLN A 327 21.60 9.73 -1.71
C GLN A 327 22.22 11.13 -1.82
N GLU A 328 21.42 12.13 -1.57
CA GLU A 328 21.89 13.52 -1.53
C GLU A 328 22.80 13.74 -0.30
N PRO A 329 23.78 14.64 -0.36
CA PRO A 329 24.77 14.82 0.73
C PRO A 329 24.16 15.03 2.13
N TRP A 330 23.00 15.70 2.22
CA TRP A 330 22.31 15.97 3.48
C TRP A 330 21.67 14.75 4.17
N GLN A 331 21.55 13.62 3.49
CA GLN A 331 21.02 12.38 4.10
C GLN A 331 22.02 11.70 5.03
N ARG A 332 23.29 12.17 5.04
CA ARG A 332 24.36 11.63 5.87
C ARG A 332 24.67 12.46 7.10
N ILE A 333 23.94 13.53 7.36
CA ILE A 333 24.19 14.40 8.52
C ILE A 333 23.82 13.64 9.79
N THR A 334 24.76 13.55 10.73
CA THR A 334 24.52 12.94 12.03
C THR A 334 23.53 13.76 12.86
N HIS A 335 22.92 13.15 13.88
CA HIS A 335 22.05 13.86 14.82
C HIS A 335 22.76 15.08 15.42
N ARG A 336 24.03 14.93 15.80
CA ARG A 336 24.85 16.03 16.34
C ARG A 336 25.06 17.14 15.30
N GLY A 337 25.38 16.79 14.07
CA GLY A 337 25.52 17.75 12.97
C GLY A 337 24.23 18.51 12.70
N MET A 338 23.08 17.84 12.71
CA MET A 338 21.77 18.51 12.58
C MET A 338 21.48 19.48 13.73
N MET A 339 21.79 19.09 14.96
CA MET A 339 21.67 19.96 16.13
C MET A 339 22.55 21.19 16.01
N ASN A 340 23.79 21.04 15.52
CA ASN A 340 24.72 22.16 15.32
C ASN A 340 24.20 23.17 14.28
N ILE A 341 23.84 22.67 13.11
CA ILE A 341 23.30 23.50 12.01
C ILE A 341 22.04 24.25 12.44
N LEU A 342 21.09 23.54 13.04
CA LEU A 342 19.82 24.15 13.42
C LEU A 342 19.96 25.10 14.64
N SER A 343 20.92 24.89 15.51
CA SER A 343 21.24 25.84 16.57
C SER A 343 21.77 27.15 15.99
N ALA A 344 22.59 27.10 14.94
CA ALA A 344 23.02 28.29 14.21
C ALA A 344 21.87 28.97 13.48
N ALA A 345 21.05 28.18 12.77
CA ALA A 345 19.90 28.69 12.01
C ALA A 345 18.77 29.28 12.89
N GLN A 346 18.67 28.90 14.15
CA GLN A 346 17.68 29.41 15.13
C GLN A 346 18.33 30.24 16.24
N ALA A 347 19.56 30.75 16.00
CA ALA A 347 20.29 31.53 16.99
C ALA A 347 19.66 32.86 17.31
N SER A 348 19.81 33.34 18.56
CA SER A 348 19.44 34.66 19.04
C SER A 348 20.42 35.12 20.11
N SER A 349 20.38 36.38 20.48
CA SER A 349 21.16 36.91 21.61
C SER A 349 20.76 36.18 22.90
N GLY A 350 21.66 35.33 23.41
CA GLY A 350 21.44 34.56 24.63
C GLY A 350 20.99 33.11 24.44
N GLY A 351 20.93 32.55 23.22
CA GLY A 351 20.63 31.12 23.01
C GLY A 351 19.98 30.77 21.70
N VAL A 352 19.12 29.77 21.72
CA VAL A 352 18.41 29.23 20.55
C VAL A 352 16.91 29.45 20.72
N ILE A 353 16.24 29.94 19.67
CA ILE A 353 14.80 30.20 19.67
C ILE A 353 14.04 28.90 19.48
N CYS A 354 13.11 28.60 20.37
CA CYS A 354 12.15 27.49 20.18
C CYS A 354 11.12 27.90 19.12
N ALA A 355 11.11 27.23 17.97
CA ALA A 355 10.17 27.50 16.88
C ALA A 355 8.70 27.19 17.20
N GLY A 356 8.41 26.55 18.36
CA GLY A 356 7.03 26.30 18.82
C GLY A 356 6.45 27.37 19.72
N CYS A 357 7.28 28.07 20.53
CA CYS A 357 6.80 29.03 21.53
C CYS A 357 7.62 30.34 21.60
N GLY A 358 8.65 30.54 20.80
CA GLY A 358 9.44 31.75 20.70
C GLY A 358 10.41 32.02 21.87
N ARG A 359 10.45 31.18 22.90
CA ARG A 359 11.41 31.36 24.00
C ARG A 359 12.83 31.09 23.53
N VAL A 360 13.74 31.91 23.99
CA VAL A 360 15.17 31.73 23.83
C VAL A 360 15.66 30.85 24.99
N LEU A 361 16.33 29.77 24.70
CA LEU A 361 16.85 28.80 25.68
C LEU A 361 18.26 28.39 25.30
N GLU A 362 19.05 27.95 26.28
CA GLU A 362 20.32 27.30 25.99
C GLU A 362 20.13 26.05 25.13
N ARG A 363 21.11 25.76 24.30
CA ARG A 363 21.06 24.68 23.32
C ARG A 363 20.75 23.30 23.95
N GLU A 364 21.22 23.04 25.15
CA GLU A 364 21.00 21.79 25.87
C GLU A 364 19.52 21.50 26.22
N PHE A 365 18.69 22.56 26.31
CA PHE A 365 17.25 22.42 26.52
C PHE A 365 16.44 22.28 25.23
N MET A 366 17.12 22.23 24.09
CA MET A 366 16.48 22.08 22.78
C MET A 366 16.50 20.63 22.32
N GLN A 367 15.43 20.25 21.65
CA GLN A 367 15.24 18.91 21.11
C GLN A 367 15.01 18.98 19.61
N LEU A 368 15.65 18.07 18.88
CA LEU A 368 15.50 17.94 17.43
C LEU A 368 14.20 17.23 17.12
N ASP A 369 13.34 17.86 16.38
CA ASP A 369 12.07 17.29 15.95
C ASP A 369 11.84 17.44 14.44
N HIS A 370 10.82 16.75 13.91
CA HIS A 370 10.41 16.87 12.54
C HIS A 370 9.35 17.96 12.37
N ILE A 371 9.45 18.77 11.33
CA ILE A 371 8.39 19.74 10.96
C ILE A 371 7.12 18.99 10.61
N THR A 372 7.22 18.07 9.65
CA THR A 372 6.22 17.05 9.36
C THR A 372 6.67 15.78 10.07
N PRO A 373 5.90 15.22 11.01
CA PRO A 373 6.31 14.06 11.77
C PRO A 373 6.49 12.82 10.88
N LYS A 374 7.30 11.87 11.33
CA LYS A 374 7.55 10.61 10.60
C LYS A 374 6.25 9.88 10.27
N SER A 375 5.30 9.83 11.20
CA SER A 375 3.96 9.29 11.00
C SER A 375 3.19 9.95 9.83
N GLY A 376 3.55 11.20 9.52
CA GLY A 376 3.01 11.99 8.41
C GLY A 376 3.87 11.99 7.14
N ARG A 377 4.80 11.04 6.98
CA ARG A 377 5.82 10.98 5.91
C ARG A 377 6.87 12.10 5.95
N GLY A 378 7.15 12.63 7.12
CA GLY A 378 8.27 13.55 7.29
C GLY A 378 9.59 12.84 7.00
N GLU A 379 10.33 13.34 6.00
CA GLU A 379 11.64 12.80 5.64
C GLU A 379 12.69 13.14 6.69
N ASN A 380 13.71 12.29 6.83
CA ASN A 380 14.87 12.51 7.71
C ASN A 380 15.87 13.47 7.05
N HIS A 381 15.38 14.59 6.57
CA HIS A 381 16.08 15.61 5.81
C HIS A 381 16.23 16.86 6.67
N ILE A 382 17.39 17.55 6.61
CA ILE A 382 17.62 18.76 7.42
C ILE A 382 16.53 19.81 7.26
N MET A 383 15.96 19.96 6.06
CA MET A 383 14.85 20.88 5.80
C MET A 383 13.57 20.53 6.53
N ASN A 384 13.38 19.26 6.90
CA ASN A 384 12.24 18.78 7.70
C ASN A 384 12.55 18.72 9.20
N ARG A 385 13.67 19.30 9.63
CA ARG A 385 14.10 19.32 11.05
C ARG A 385 14.00 20.70 11.64
N ILE A 386 13.71 20.76 12.92
CA ILE A 386 13.52 21.99 13.68
C ILE A 386 13.86 21.77 15.16
N LEU A 387 14.27 22.83 15.83
CA LEU A 387 14.52 22.77 17.27
C LEU A 387 13.32 23.28 18.06
N LEU A 388 12.89 22.49 18.99
CA LEU A 388 11.79 22.77 19.93
C LEU A 388 12.28 22.61 21.37
N CYS A 389 11.71 23.37 22.29
CA CYS A 389 11.89 23.07 23.71
C CYS A 389 11.12 21.80 24.11
N GLY A 390 11.52 21.13 25.16
CA GLY A 390 10.90 19.89 25.63
C GLY A 390 9.35 19.96 25.75
N PRO A 391 8.76 21.02 26.35
CA PRO A 391 7.29 21.16 26.39
C PRO A 391 6.61 21.25 25.02
N CYS A 392 7.22 21.98 24.06
CA CYS A 392 6.67 22.09 22.70
C CYS A 392 6.80 20.77 21.93
N ASN A 393 7.94 20.10 22.06
CA ASN A 393 8.18 18.80 21.45
C ASN A 393 7.17 17.75 21.95
N ARG A 394 6.99 17.64 23.26
CA ARG A 394 5.95 16.71 23.84
C ARG A 394 4.53 17.05 23.40
N ARG A 395 4.20 18.34 23.23
CA ARG A 395 2.88 18.75 22.77
C ARG A 395 2.66 18.43 21.30
N LYS A 396 3.67 18.64 20.49
CA LYS A 396 3.64 18.31 19.08
C LYS A 396 3.49 16.80 18.86
N GLY A 397 4.27 16.02 19.59
CA GLY A 397 4.30 14.57 19.46
C GLY A 397 4.57 14.13 18.02
N ASP A 398 4.07 12.97 17.67
CA ASP A 398 4.16 12.37 16.34
C ASP A 398 2.92 12.64 15.46
N THR A 399 1.97 13.45 15.94
CA THR A 399 0.68 13.69 15.29
C THR A 399 0.52 15.07 14.68
N LEU A 400 1.13 16.11 15.28
CA LEU A 400 0.98 17.47 14.81
C LEU A 400 2.11 17.89 13.85
N THR A 401 1.74 18.65 12.83
CA THR A 401 2.68 19.46 12.04
C THR A 401 3.06 20.73 12.78
N MET A 402 4.05 21.50 12.31
CA MET A 402 4.39 22.79 12.92
C MET A 402 3.22 23.80 12.91
N PRO A 403 2.44 23.97 11.82
CA PRO A 403 1.22 24.79 11.86
C PRO A 403 0.21 24.31 12.91
N GLY A 404 0.02 23.00 13.04
CA GLY A 404 -0.84 22.42 14.07
C GLY A 404 -0.35 22.73 15.49
N LEU A 405 0.95 22.60 15.76
CA LEU A 405 1.54 22.97 17.05
C LEU A 405 1.34 24.46 17.37
N LEU A 406 1.60 25.33 16.42
CA LEU A 406 1.45 26.78 16.61
C LEU A 406 -0.02 27.16 16.90
N LYS A 407 -0.97 26.53 16.21
CA LYS A 407 -2.40 26.71 16.46
C LYS A 407 -2.81 26.19 17.85
N GLU A 408 -2.34 25.03 18.28
CA GLU A 408 -2.58 24.48 19.61
C GLU A 408 -1.95 25.33 20.72
N ASN A 409 -0.75 25.86 20.50
CA ASN A 409 -0.09 26.77 21.44
C ASN A 409 -0.87 28.07 21.61
N ARG A 410 -1.47 28.63 20.55
CA ARG A 410 -2.36 29.82 20.62
C ARG A 410 -3.66 29.52 21.37
N LYS A 411 -4.29 28.37 21.13
CA LYS A 411 -5.54 27.99 21.81
C LYS A 411 -5.35 27.75 23.30
N LYS A 412 -4.26 27.09 23.69
CA LYS A 412 -3.96 26.70 25.08
C LYS A 412 -3.06 27.72 25.77
N ALA A 413 -3.08 28.99 25.33
CA ALA A 413 -2.24 30.05 25.84
C ALA A 413 -2.28 30.13 27.37
N VAL A 414 -1.32 29.49 28.04
CA VAL A 414 -1.09 29.54 29.48
C VAL A 414 0.13 30.39 29.73
N GLY A 415 -0.01 31.49 30.50
CA GLY A 415 1.10 32.33 30.87
C GLY A 415 1.83 32.98 29.70
N TRP A 416 3.11 32.65 29.53
CA TRP A 416 4.01 33.19 28.50
C TRP A 416 3.58 32.93 27.04
N MET A 417 2.70 31.95 26.78
CA MET A 417 2.16 31.71 25.44
C MET A 417 1.10 32.72 24.98
N LYS A 418 0.70 33.66 25.86
CA LYS A 418 -0.17 34.79 25.52
C LYS A 418 0.61 35.98 24.94
N ASP A 419 1.91 35.95 25.00
CA ASP A 419 2.76 36.99 24.49
C ASP A 419 2.85 36.92 22.95
N GLU A 420 2.26 37.88 22.28
CA GLU A 420 2.24 37.98 20.82
C GLU A 420 3.63 38.14 20.24
N SER A 421 4.56 38.77 20.97
CA SER A 421 5.94 38.95 20.56
C SER A 421 6.67 37.62 20.44
N LEU A 422 6.45 36.71 21.40
CA LEU A 422 7.01 35.35 21.37
C LEU A 422 6.38 34.48 20.28
N ALA A 423 5.09 34.66 20.03
CA ALA A 423 4.41 33.94 18.94
C ALA A 423 4.94 34.37 17.56
N LYS A 424 5.23 35.67 17.39
CA LYS A 424 5.87 36.21 16.20
C LYS A 424 7.30 35.68 16.05
N LEU A 425 8.08 35.70 17.12
CA LEU A 425 9.45 35.19 17.14
C LEU A 425 9.52 33.69 16.78
N ALA A 426 8.56 32.89 17.27
CA ALA A 426 8.46 31.47 16.91
C ALA A 426 8.21 31.27 15.41
N GLN A 427 7.34 32.09 14.81
CA GLN A 427 7.05 31.99 13.36
C GLN A 427 8.26 32.44 12.52
N GLU A 428 8.90 33.52 12.92
CA GLU A 428 10.11 34.02 12.26
C GLU A 428 11.22 32.97 12.31
N ALA A 429 11.51 32.41 13.49
CA ALA A 429 12.51 31.35 13.64
C ALA A 429 12.22 30.11 12.77
N ALA A 430 10.95 29.72 12.65
CA ALA A 430 10.57 28.60 11.80
C ALA A 430 10.78 28.89 10.30
N ARG A 431 10.53 30.12 9.86
CA ARG A 431 10.71 30.60 8.48
C ARG A 431 12.18 30.79 8.15
N GLU A 432 12.87 31.62 8.94
CA GLU A 432 14.26 32.01 8.72
C GLU A 432 15.22 30.83 8.78
N ARG A 433 14.94 29.86 9.62
CA ARG A 433 15.68 28.61 9.62
C ARG A 433 15.75 27.94 8.22
N ALA A 434 14.63 27.92 7.48
CA ALA A 434 14.60 27.28 6.16
C ALA A 434 15.46 28.05 5.16
N ASP A 435 15.40 29.37 5.21
CA ASP A 435 16.20 30.24 4.35
C ASP A 435 17.69 30.14 4.73
N TRP A 436 18.01 30.21 6.02
CA TRP A 436 19.39 30.05 6.48
C TRP A 436 20.01 28.71 6.06
N VAL A 437 19.30 27.60 6.25
CA VAL A 437 19.79 26.25 5.84
C VAL A 437 19.99 26.19 4.33
N ARG A 438 19.09 26.75 3.54
CA ARG A 438 19.22 26.76 2.08
C ARG A 438 20.42 27.54 1.61
N ASP A 439 20.61 28.73 2.19
CA ASP A 439 21.63 29.66 1.74
C ASP A 439 23.05 29.28 2.21
N ASN A 440 23.16 28.55 3.34
CA ASN A 440 24.44 28.24 3.96
C ASN A 440 24.86 26.75 3.85
N PHE A 441 24.02 25.87 3.29
CA PHE A 441 24.27 24.43 3.33
C PHE A 441 25.60 24.00 2.73
N ASP A 442 26.02 24.63 1.63
CA ASP A 442 27.30 24.37 0.95
C ASP A 442 28.46 25.23 1.45
N SER A 443 28.25 26.09 2.45
CA SER A 443 29.29 26.95 3.03
C SER A 443 30.33 26.17 3.83
N GLU A 444 31.53 26.69 3.97
CA GLU A 444 32.56 26.13 4.85
C GLU A 444 32.11 26.07 6.31
N GLU A 445 31.36 27.09 6.75
CA GLU A 445 30.79 27.13 8.10
C GLU A 445 29.83 25.97 8.35
N CYS A 446 28.92 25.69 7.44
CA CYS A 446 27.99 24.58 7.58
C CYS A 446 28.71 23.23 7.53
N ARG A 447 29.74 23.06 6.69
CA ARG A 447 30.58 21.87 6.67
C ARG A 447 31.30 21.63 7.99
N ALA A 448 31.81 22.71 8.63
CA ALA A 448 32.43 22.64 9.95
C ALA A 448 31.42 22.21 11.03
N LEU A 449 30.19 22.72 10.99
CA LEU A 449 29.11 22.33 11.90
C LEU A 449 28.67 20.87 11.73
N ILE A 450 28.79 20.30 10.53
CA ILE A 450 28.52 18.88 10.28
C ILE A 450 29.61 17.98 10.84
N ALA A 451 30.87 18.40 10.76
CA ALA A 451 32.04 17.63 11.16
C ALA A 451 32.27 17.63 12.68
N GLY A 452 31.88 18.68 13.40
CA GLY A 452 31.98 18.83 14.86
C GLY A 452 30.81 18.24 15.63
#